data_4f46909c4e8e3514aeebe5660ddbeec8
#
_entry.id   4f46909c4e8e3514aeebe5660ddbeec8
#
_cell.length_a   1.000
_cell.length_b   1.000
_cell.length_c   1.000
_cell.angle_alpha   90.00
_cell.angle_beta   90.00
_cell.angle_gamma   90.00
#
_symmetry.space_group_name_H-M   'P 1'
#
loop_
_entity.id
_entity.type
_entity.pdbx_description
1 polymer ?
#
loop_
_entity_poly.entity_id
_entity_poly.type
_entity_poly.pdbx_seq_one_letter_code
_entity_poly.pdbx_strand_id
1 'polypeptide(L)'
;MVFRIEDTDSNRFVPGAEDYIIESFKWLGVEFDEGVSFGGEHGPYRQSERRDIYRKYVHQLLEAGKAYVAFDTPEELNAKREAVQNFQYDARTRMDMRNSLVLGDEETQRLIDAGEQYVVRFKVEPGEEVLVNDIIRGEVRIMSDILDDKVLYKSADDLPTYHLANIVDDHLMEITHVIRGEEWLPSAPLHVLLYRAFGWTDTMPAFAHLPLLLKPDGKGKLSKRDGDRLGFPVFPLEWHDPKSGEVSSGYRESGYLPEAVINFLALLGWNPGTDQEILSMQELIEQFDLTKCSKSGAKFDYVKGQWFNREYIQMTDNARLAPMFDKILRENGIEAPMERVEAVVGMMKMKKINFIKELWPLCDFFFIAPTYSADDKFTRKNWKEGAAAEMQELAAVLESLDDFSIESQKAAVDAWAEAGGKKPWNPWRVCLVGTGKGPDMYELAAFLGKDETLNRMKAAIAALG
;
A
#
# COMPACT_ATOMS: atom_id res chain seq x y z
N MET A 1 16.08 10.82 -5.09
CA MET A 1 15.74 9.49 -4.51
C MET A 1 16.20 8.41 -5.47
N VAL A 2 16.89 7.36 -4.98
CA VAL A 2 17.46 6.26 -5.79
C VAL A 2 16.55 5.03 -5.70
N PHE A 3 16.26 4.40 -6.83
CA PHE A 3 15.55 3.12 -6.89
C PHE A 3 16.52 1.99 -7.25
N ARG A 4 16.86 1.16 -6.27
CA ARG A 4 17.79 0.03 -6.37
C ARG A 4 17.07 -1.29 -6.15
N ILE A 5 17.39 -2.29 -6.98
CA ILE A 5 16.91 -3.67 -6.85
C ILE A 5 17.95 -4.52 -6.14
N GLU A 6 17.58 -5.10 -5.02
CA GLU A 6 18.43 -5.95 -4.17
C GLU A 6 18.19 -7.44 -4.50
N ASP A 7 18.74 -7.89 -5.60
CA ASP A 7 18.52 -9.20 -6.22
C ASP A 7 19.72 -10.17 -6.07
N THR A 8 20.50 -10.04 -5.00
CA THR A 8 21.67 -10.90 -4.75
C THR A 8 21.34 -12.32 -4.30
N ASP A 9 20.08 -12.62 -3.93
CA ASP A 9 19.64 -13.95 -3.52
C ASP A 9 18.79 -14.60 -4.63
N SER A 10 19.45 -15.42 -5.49
CA SER A 10 18.79 -16.11 -6.59
C SER A 10 17.67 -17.07 -6.15
N ASN A 11 17.74 -17.61 -4.92
CA ASN A 11 16.70 -18.51 -4.39
C ASN A 11 15.38 -17.78 -4.09
N ARG A 12 15.45 -16.47 -3.90
CA ARG A 12 14.29 -15.60 -3.62
C ARG A 12 13.79 -14.86 -4.85
N PHE A 13 14.37 -15.12 -6.02
CA PHE A 13 13.91 -14.50 -7.26
C PHE A 13 12.44 -14.84 -7.54
N VAL A 14 11.65 -13.81 -7.82
CA VAL A 14 10.22 -13.90 -8.17
C VAL A 14 10.00 -13.22 -9.51
N PRO A 15 9.66 -13.96 -10.57
CA PRO A 15 9.38 -13.38 -11.88
C PRO A 15 8.28 -12.32 -11.80
N GLY A 16 8.48 -11.18 -12.48
CA GLY A 16 7.52 -10.09 -12.54
C GLY A 16 7.49 -9.15 -11.30
N ALA A 17 8.26 -9.46 -10.25
CA ALA A 17 8.27 -8.63 -9.03
C ALA A 17 8.81 -7.22 -9.29
N GLU A 18 9.79 -7.06 -10.17
CA GLU A 18 10.36 -5.74 -10.50
C GLU A 18 9.32 -4.85 -11.19
N ASP A 19 8.65 -5.36 -12.22
CA ASP A 19 7.60 -4.61 -12.93
C ASP A 19 6.45 -4.26 -11.99
N TYR A 20 6.07 -5.18 -11.11
CA TYR A 20 5.06 -4.97 -10.08
C TYR A 20 5.44 -3.83 -9.12
N ILE A 21 6.69 -3.76 -8.67
CA ILE A 21 7.18 -2.71 -7.78
C ILE A 21 7.15 -1.36 -8.50
N ILE A 22 7.62 -1.30 -9.75
CA ILE A 22 7.62 -0.08 -10.57
C ILE A 22 6.19 0.43 -10.77
N GLU A 23 5.26 -0.46 -11.14
CA GLU A 23 3.86 -0.09 -11.32
C GLU A 23 3.20 0.37 -10.02
N SER A 24 3.55 -0.27 -8.89
CA SER A 24 3.07 0.13 -7.57
C SER A 24 3.47 1.57 -7.21
N PHE A 25 4.72 1.93 -7.40
CA PHE A 25 5.20 3.30 -7.16
C PHE A 25 4.56 4.30 -8.12
N LYS A 26 4.43 3.94 -9.40
CA LYS A 26 3.74 4.76 -10.39
C LYS A 26 2.29 5.01 -10.01
N TRP A 27 1.56 3.99 -9.56
CA TRP A 27 0.18 4.15 -9.08
C TRP A 27 0.09 5.05 -7.86
N LEU A 28 1.05 4.94 -6.92
CA LEU A 28 1.13 5.77 -5.74
C LEU A 28 1.60 7.21 -6.04
N GLY A 29 2.06 7.51 -7.26
CA GLY A 29 2.60 8.82 -7.61
C GLY A 29 3.97 9.11 -6.97
N VAL A 30 4.74 8.05 -6.67
CA VAL A 30 6.12 8.17 -6.14
C VAL A 30 7.09 8.10 -7.30
N GLU A 31 7.87 9.16 -7.48
CA GLU A 31 8.88 9.29 -8.53
C GLU A 31 10.30 9.15 -7.98
N PHE A 32 11.21 8.65 -8.81
CA PHE A 32 12.62 8.49 -8.49
C PHE A 32 13.47 9.38 -9.37
N ASP A 33 14.54 9.95 -8.80
CA ASP A 33 15.49 10.78 -9.54
C ASP A 33 16.44 9.93 -10.37
N GLU A 34 16.79 8.74 -9.85
CA GLU A 34 17.63 7.76 -10.54
C GLU A 34 17.29 6.32 -10.10
N GLY A 35 17.70 5.34 -10.92
CA GLY A 35 17.46 3.93 -10.59
C GLY A 35 17.21 3.05 -11.80
N VAL A 36 16.72 1.85 -11.52
CA VAL A 36 16.29 0.91 -12.57
C VAL A 36 15.22 1.58 -13.43
N SER A 37 15.40 1.60 -14.74
CA SER A 37 14.53 2.23 -15.75
C SER A 37 14.56 3.77 -15.78
N PHE A 38 15.24 4.43 -14.84
CA PHE A 38 15.36 5.90 -14.78
C PHE A 38 16.75 6.39 -15.24
N GLY A 39 17.79 5.51 -15.18
CA GLY A 39 19.18 5.91 -15.36
C GLY A 39 19.74 6.67 -14.17
N GLY A 40 20.85 7.38 -14.36
CA GLY A 40 21.52 8.19 -13.32
C GLY A 40 23.02 7.91 -13.25
N GLU A 41 23.71 8.56 -12.29
CA GLU A 41 25.18 8.56 -12.21
C GLU A 41 25.74 7.38 -11.42
N HIS A 42 24.93 6.72 -10.55
CA HIS A 42 25.40 5.66 -9.66
C HIS A 42 25.14 4.22 -10.16
N GLY A 43 24.71 4.09 -11.42
CA GLY A 43 24.42 2.78 -12.02
C GLY A 43 25.61 1.82 -12.04
N PRO A 44 25.35 0.52 -12.29
CA PRO A 44 24.04 -0.12 -12.45
C PRO A 44 23.25 -0.20 -11.14
N TYR A 45 21.90 -0.28 -11.22
CA TYR A 45 21.01 -0.25 -10.05
C TYR A 45 20.42 -1.58 -9.64
N ARG A 46 20.74 -2.67 -10.38
CA ARG A 46 20.53 -4.04 -9.92
C ARG A 46 21.79 -4.55 -9.27
N GLN A 47 21.70 -5.07 -8.07
CA GLN A 47 22.88 -5.57 -7.35
C GLN A 47 23.54 -6.73 -8.08
N SER A 48 22.80 -7.61 -8.75
CA SER A 48 23.34 -8.69 -9.55
C SER A 48 24.24 -8.22 -10.72
N GLU A 49 24.12 -6.97 -11.15
CA GLU A 49 24.92 -6.35 -12.21
C GLU A 49 26.19 -5.66 -11.69
N ARG A 50 26.42 -5.62 -10.36
CA ARG A 50 27.51 -4.89 -9.69
C ARG A 50 28.63 -5.79 -9.17
N ARG A 51 28.77 -7.01 -9.70
CA ARG A 51 29.70 -8.05 -9.24
C ARG A 51 31.15 -7.57 -9.09
N ASP A 52 31.67 -6.87 -10.09
CA ASP A 52 33.05 -6.38 -10.08
C ASP A 52 33.29 -5.33 -8.98
N ILE A 53 32.28 -4.51 -8.71
CA ILE A 53 32.32 -3.54 -7.60
C ILE A 53 32.44 -4.29 -6.28
N TYR A 54 31.59 -5.29 -6.04
CA TYR A 54 31.61 -6.03 -4.78
C TYR A 54 32.89 -6.83 -4.60
N ARG A 55 33.41 -7.48 -5.65
CA ARG A 55 34.71 -8.19 -5.59
C ARG A 55 35.82 -7.26 -5.11
N LYS A 56 35.91 -6.05 -5.64
CA LYS A 56 36.90 -5.06 -5.22
C LYS A 56 36.85 -4.83 -3.70
N TYR A 57 35.67 -4.63 -3.15
CA TYR A 57 35.49 -4.33 -1.73
C TYR A 57 35.65 -5.58 -0.85
N VAL A 58 35.30 -6.77 -1.33
CA VAL A 58 35.64 -8.04 -0.67
C VAL A 58 37.16 -8.18 -0.54
N HIS A 59 37.92 -7.98 -1.62
CA HIS A 59 39.39 -8.03 -1.59
C HIS A 59 39.98 -7.00 -0.61
N GLN A 60 39.46 -5.78 -0.60
CA GLN A 60 39.90 -4.75 0.34
C GLN A 60 39.78 -5.22 1.81
N LEU A 61 38.67 -5.86 2.17
CA LEU A 61 38.48 -6.38 3.54
C LEU A 61 39.42 -7.56 3.85
N LEU A 62 39.66 -8.44 2.87
CA LEU A 62 40.61 -9.56 3.02
C LEU A 62 42.03 -9.04 3.21
N GLU A 63 42.50 -8.12 2.38
CA GLU A 63 43.84 -7.50 2.45
C GLU A 63 44.05 -6.74 3.78
N ALA A 64 42.98 -6.08 4.26
CA ALA A 64 43.00 -5.39 5.54
C ALA A 64 42.90 -6.34 6.76
N GLY A 65 42.80 -7.66 6.56
CA GLY A 65 42.62 -8.64 7.63
C GLY A 65 41.30 -8.49 8.41
N LYS A 66 40.31 -7.79 7.81
CA LYS A 66 38.98 -7.58 8.39
C LYS A 66 37.96 -8.64 7.95
N ALA A 67 38.34 -9.48 7.01
CA ALA A 67 37.58 -10.63 6.57
C ALA A 67 38.49 -11.83 6.31
N TYR A 68 37.92 -13.00 6.17
CA TYR A 68 38.65 -14.24 5.89
C TYR A 68 37.81 -15.19 5.05
N VAL A 69 38.49 -16.11 4.34
CA VAL A 69 37.86 -17.14 3.52
C VAL A 69 37.47 -18.32 4.38
N ALA A 70 36.30 -18.90 4.17
CA ALA A 70 35.80 -20.08 4.88
C ALA A 70 35.23 -21.12 3.87
N PHE A 71 35.60 -22.39 4.09
CA PHE A 71 35.24 -23.51 3.21
C PHE A 71 34.23 -24.47 3.83
N ASP A 72 33.72 -24.18 5.04
CA ASP A 72 32.74 -25.04 5.70
C ASP A 72 31.47 -25.15 4.87
N THR A 73 31.04 -26.38 4.61
CA THR A 73 29.81 -26.64 3.87
C THR A 73 28.54 -26.42 4.72
N PRO A 74 27.36 -26.26 4.10
CA PRO A 74 26.10 -26.21 4.85
C PRO A 74 25.87 -27.41 5.75
N GLU A 75 26.28 -28.61 5.31
CA GLU A 75 26.16 -29.88 6.03
C GLU A 75 27.06 -29.87 7.28
N GLU A 76 28.32 -29.44 7.14
CA GLU A 76 29.27 -29.32 8.26
C GLU A 76 28.78 -28.29 9.30
N LEU A 77 28.25 -27.15 8.81
CA LEU A 77 27.66 -26.13 9.70
C LEU A 77 26.42 -26.64 10.43
N ASN A 78 25.56 -27.44 9.77
CA ASN A 78 24.40 -28.04 10.40
C ASN A 78 24.80 -29.08 11.45
N ALA A 79 25.78 -29.93 11.15
CA ALA A 79 26.33 -30.87 12.12
C ALA A 79 26.91 -30.17 13.38
N LYS A 80 27.59 -29.02 13.20
CA LYS A 80 28.06 -28.20 14.33
C LYS A 80 26.92 -27.61 15.15
N ARG A 81 25.84 -27.12 14.50
CA ARG A 81 24.65 -26.60 15.20
C ARG A 81 23.92 -27.67 16.00
N GLU A 82 23.91 -28.91 15.53
CA GLU A 82 23.33 -30.05 16.24
C GLU A 82 24.21 -30.48 17.44
N ALA A 83 25.53 -30.42 17.25
CA ALA A 83 26.49 -30.85 18.28
C ALA A 83 26.72 -29.81 19.39
N VAL A 84 26.59 -28.54 19.09
CA VAL A 84 26.91 -27.43 20.00
C VAL A 84 25.67 -26.56 20.21
N GLN A 85 25.19 -26.53 21.45
CA GLN A 85 24.03 -25.69 21.81
C GLN A 85 24.33 -24.21 21.54
N ASN A 86 23.42 -23.53 20.84
CA ASN A 86 23.58 -22.13 20.47
C ASN A 86 24.87 -21.82 19.67
N PHE A 87 25.29 -22.76 18.80
CA PHE A 87 26.44 -22.55 17.93
C PHE A 87 26.29 -21.27 17.09
N GLN A 88 27.30 -20.42 17.15
CA GLN A 88 27.50 -19.26 16.30
C GLN A 88 28.90 -19.37 15.66
N TYR A 89 29.03 -18.95 14.42
CA TYR A 89 30.34 -18.82 13.78
C TYR A 89 30.89 -17.44 14.16
N ASP A 90 31.67 -17.40 15.25
CA ASP A 90 32.15 -16.17 15.90
C ASP A 90 33.63 -16.27 16.35
N ALA A 91 34.11 -15.28 17.08
CA ALA A 91 35.46 -15.23 17.58
C ALA A 91 35.87 -16.45 18.42
N ARG A 92 34.90 -17.13 19.06
CA ARG A 92 35.17 -18.29 19.96
C ARG A 92 35.28 -19.58 19.17
N THR A 93 34.56 -19.70 18.07
CA THR A 93 34.39 -20.95 17.34
C THR A 93 35.14 -20.97 16.01
N ARG A 94 35.51 -19.82 15.44
CA ARG A 94 36.14 -19.72 14.11
C ARG A 94 37.43 -20.53 13.98
N MET A 95 38.18 -20.67 15.10
CA MET A 95 39.43 -21.44 15.08
C MET A 95 39.24 -22.96 15.06
N ASP A 96 38.01 -23.44 15.30
CA ASP A 96 37.63 -24.85 15.18
C ASP A 96 36.99 -25.18 13.82
N MET A 97 37.01 -24.24 12.88
CA MET A 97 36.30 -24.29 11.61
C MET A 97 37.28 -24.27 10.45
N ARG A 98 36.84 -24.72 9.27
CA ARG A 98 37.67 -24.82 8.08
C ARG A 98 37.77 -23.49 7.35
N ASN A 99 38.68 -22.67 7.71
CA ASN A 99 38.86 -21.34 7.14
C ASN A 99 40.33 -20.92 7.02
N SER A 100 40.61 -19.82 6.31
CA SER A 100 41.97 -19.34 6.01
C SER A 100 42.80 -18.98 7.23
N LEU A 101 42.16 -18.63 8.36
CA LEU A 101 42.87 -18.32 9.62
C LEU A 101 43.50 -19.57 10.23
N VAL A 102 42.95 -20.76 9.95
CA VAL A 102 43.43 -22.05 10.42
C VAL A 102 44.30 -22.72 9.37
N LEU A 103 43.94 -22.66 8.11
CA LEU A 103 44.61 -23.33 7.01
C LEU A 103 45.90 -22.65 6.56
N GLY A 104 45.98 -21.32 6.74
CA GLY A 104 47.07 -20.50 6.23
C GLY A 104 46.93 -20.19 4.73
N ASP A 105 47.81 -19.30 4.23
CA ASP A 105 47.63 -18.69 2.90
C ASP A 105 47.88 -19.72 1.77
N GLU A 106 48.91 -20.58 1.87
CA GLU A 106 49.24 -21.56 0.84
C GLU A 106 48.11 -22.57 0.61
N GLU A 107 47.59 -23.14 1.68
CA GLU A 107 46.50 -24.12 1.57
C GLU A 107 45.21 -23.47 1.13
N THR A 108 44.90 -22.26 1.62
CA THR A 108 43.75 -21.48 1.18
C THR A 108 43.80 -21.22 -0.31
N GLN A 109 44.96 -20.76 -0.85
CA GLN A 109 45.11 -20.51 -2.28
C GLN A 109 45.00 -21.80 -3.10
N ARG A 110 45.61 -22.91 -2.64
CA ARG A 110 45.48 -24.20 -3.27
C ARG A 110 44.06 -24.68 -3.42
N LEU A 111 43.22 -24.47 -2.40
CA LEU A 111 41.81 -24.85 -2.44
C LEU A 111 40.99 -23.94 -3.40
N ILE A 112 41.30 -22.66 -3.43
CA ILE A 112 40.68 -21.70 -4.36
C ILE A 112 41.04 -22.07 -5.80
N ASP A 113 42.35 -22.35 -6.09
CA ASP A 113 42.83 -22.71 -7.40
C ASP A 113 42.28 -24.07 -7.86
N ALA A 114 41.96 -24.97 -6.95
CA ALA A 114 41.26 -26.22 -7.19
C ALA A 114 39.77 -26.06 -7.51
N GLY A 115 39.24 -24.83 -7.40
CA GLY A 115 37.82 -24.51 -7.66
C GLY A 115 36.87 -24.86 -6.50
N GLU A 116 37.41 -25.06 -5.30
CA GLU A 116 36.59 -25.32 -4.14
C GLU A 116 35.73 -24.06 -3.79
N GLN A 117 34.45 -24.26 -3.57
CA GLN A 117 33.56 -23.16 -3.22
C GLN A 117 33.83 -22.66 -1.82
N TYR A 118 33.79 -21.35 -1.65
CA TYR A 118 34.02 -20.69 -0.38
C TYR A 118 33.08 -19.51 -0.15
N VAL A 119 33.05 -19.07 1.09
CA VAL A 119 32.43 -17.81 1.47
C VAL A 119 33.48 -16.89 2.09
N VAL A 120 33.27 -15.59 2.02
CA VAL A 120 34.05 -14.61 2.77
C VAL A 120 33.22 -14.17 3.98
N ARG A 121 33.82 -14.28 5.17
CA ARG A 121 33.20 -13.86 6.43
C ARG A 121 33.84 -12.61 6.96
N PHE A 122 33.03 -11.73 7.54
CA PHE A 122 33.55 -10.60 8.30
C PHE A 122 34.19 -11.11 9.59
N LYS A 123 35.39 -10.61 9.91
CA LYS A 123 36.12 -10.97 11.13
C LYS A 123 35.73 -9.99 12.23
N VAL A 124 34.79 -10.39 13.07
CA VAL A 124 34.41 -9.59 14.26
C VAL A 124 35.45 -9.74 15.34
N GLU A 125 36.07 -8.65 15.79
CA GLU A 125 36.96 -8.67 16.94
C GLU A 125 36.13 -8.55 18.22
N PRO A 126 36.38 -9.44 19.24
CA PRO A 126 35.62 -9.40 20.49
C PRO A 126 36.08 -8.25 21.41
N GLY A 127 35.27 -7.91 22.40
CA GLY A 127 35.61 -6.97 23.47
C GLY A 127 35.41 -5.49 23.14
N GLU A 128 34.73 -5.19 22.00
CA GLU A 128 34.39 -3.82 21.59
C GLU A 128 32.94 -3.48 21.88
N GLU A 129 32.66 -2.32 22.50
CA GLU A 129 31.31 -1.77 22.55
C GLU A 129 31.00 -1.05 21.26
N VAL A 130 30.01 -1.55 20.52
CA VAL A 130 29.52 -0.95 19.26
C VAL A 130 28.32 -0.08 19.56
N LEU A 131 28.46 1.23 19.31
CA LEU A 131 27.39 2.21 19.46
C LEU A 131 26.70 2.40 18.11
N VAL A 132 25.38 2.20 18.08
CA VAL A 132 24.50 2.57 16.98
C VAL A 132 23.66 3.75 17.43
N ASN A 133 23.83 4.89 16.78
CA ASN A 133 22.98 6.06 16.98
C ASN A 133 21.79 5.97 16.02
N ASP A 134 20.63 5.63 16.58
CA ASP A 134 19.41 5.50 15.79
C ASP A 134 18.47 6.67 16.04
N ILE A 135 17.97 7.31 14.96
CA ILE A 135 17.14 8.51 15.06
C ILE A 135 15.86 8.23 15.87
N ILE A 136 15.28 7.04 15.72
CA ILE A 136 14.00 6.68 16.35
C ILE A 136 14.25 5.99 17.71
N ARG A 137 15.17 5.02 17.74
CA ARG A 137 15.42 4.17 18.92
C ARG A 137 16.33 4.84 19.95
N GLY A 138 17.12 5.82 19.53
CA GLY A 138 18.17 6.43 20.33
C GLY A 138 19.45 5.60 20.30
N GLU A 139 20.28 5.72 21.32
CA GLU A 139 21.53 4.97 21.44
C GLU A 139 21.27 3.50 21.73
N VAL A 140 21.78 2.62 20.85
CA VAL A 140 21.78 1.17 21.02
C VAL A 140 23.23 0.72 21.18
N ARG A 141 23.57 0.09 22.31
CA ARG A 141 24.92 -0.36 22.67
C ARG A 141 24.95 -1.87 22.69
N ILE A 142 25.86 -2.45 21.94
CA ILE A 142 26.00 -3.90 21.80
C ILE A 142 27.49 -4.24 21.93
N MET A 143 27.82 -5.26 22.76
CA MET A 143 29.17 -5.82 22.79
C MET A 143 29.39 -6.69 21.55
N SER A 144 30.54 -6.53 20.89
CA SER A 144 30.91 -7.30 19.71
C SER A 144 31.00 -8.81 19.96
N ASP A 145 31.18 -9.21 21.22
CA ASP A 145 31.25 -10.62 21.66
C ASP A 145 29.99 -11.45 21.30
N ILE A 146 28.84 -10.81 21.10
CA ILE A 146 27.61 -11.50 20.76
C ILE A 146 27.36 -11.51 19.25
N LEU A 147 28.20 -10.87 18.46
CA LEU A 147 28.07 -10.81 17.02
C LEU A 147 28.78 -12.01 16.38
N ASP A 148 28.13 -12.62 15.39
CA ASP A 148 28.72 -13.68 14.58
C ASP A 148 29.46 -13.12 13.35
N ASP A 149 30.43 -13.89 12.86
CA ASP A 149 31.18 -13.60 11.63
C ASP A 149 30.28 -13.82 10.43
N LYS A 150 29.45 -12.85 10.10
CA LYS A 150 28.48 -12.94 8.99
C LYS A 150 29.18 -13.20 7.65
N VAL A 151 28.55 -14.02 6.84
CA VAL A 151 28.95 -14.19 5.43
C VAL A 151 28.69 -12.87 4.70
N LEU A 152 29.73 -12.37 4.05
CA LEU A 152 29.70 -11.17 3.23
C LEU A 152 29.58 -11.47 1.74
N TYR A 153 30.22 -12.58 1.28
CA TYR A 153 30.32 -12.93 -0.12
C TYR A 153 30.31 -14.45 -0.31
N LYS A 154 29.77 -14.91 -1.42
CA LYS A 154 29.70 -16.32 -1.81
C LYS A 154 30.36 -16.51 -3.18
N SER A 155 31.40 -17.34 -3.24
CA SER A 155 32.06 -17.64 -4.50
C SER A 155 31.17 -18.39 -5.50
N ALA A 156 30.25 -19.21 -5.01
CA ALA A 156 29.32 -19.99 -5.84
C ALA A 156 28.42 -19.12 -6.72
N ASP A 157 27.90 -18.02 -6.16
CA ASP A 157 27.00 -17.09 -6.86
C ASP A 157 27.77 -15.92 -7.48
N ASP A 158 29.03 -15.74 -7.06
CA ASP A 158 29.85 -14.56 -7.34
C ASP A 158 29.12 -13.27 -6.95
N LEU A 159 28.44 -13.31 -5.81
CA LEU A 159 27.62 -12.22 -5.29
C LEU A 159 27.82 -12.04 -3.77
N PRO A 160 27.69 -10.79 -3.29
CA PRO A 160 27.66 -10.51 -1.88
C PRO A 160 26.35 -10.96 -1.23
N THR A 161 26.37 -11.09 0.07
CA THR A 161 25.13 -11.09 0.85
C THR A 161 24.63 -9.66 1.04
N TYR A 162 23.38 -9.53 1.51
CA TYR A 162 22.78 -8.25 1.87
C TYR A 162 23.71 -7.35 2.71
N HIS A 163 24.43 -7.93 3.67
CA HIS A 163 25.27 -7.14 4.60
C HIS A 163 26.39 -6.36 3.89
N LEU A 164 27.04 -6.95 2.91
CA LEU A 164 28.10 -6.26 2.16
C LEU A 164 27.51 -5.39 1.05
N ALA A 165 26.55 -5.94 0.28
CA ALA A 165 25.96 -5.25 -0.86
C ALA A 165 25.38 -3.89 -0.46
N ASN A 166 24.57 -3.87 0.59
CA ASN A 166 23.90 -2.69 1.06
C ASN A 166 24.92 -1.60 1.55
N ILE A 167 25.96 -1.99 2.31
CA ILE A 167 26.99 -1.04 2.80
C ILE A 167 27.76 -0.41 1.64
N VAL A 168 28.19 -1.23 0.68
CA VAL A 168 28.94 -0.75 -0.49
C VAL A 168 28.09 0.17 -1.34
N ASP A 169 26.84 -0.21 -1.59
CA ASP A 169 25.95 0.57 -2.42
C ASP A 169 25.52 1.87 -1.75
N ASP A 170 25.19 1.82 -0.46
CA ASP A 170 24.82 3.02 0.30
C ASP A 170 25.97 4.05 0.33
N HIS A 171 27.21 3.58 0.45
CA HIS A 171 28.38 4.46 0.36
C HIS A 171 28.57 5.04 -1.04
N LEU A 172 28.53 4.18 -2.10
CA LEU A 172 28.77 4.62 -3.47
C LEU A 172 27.62 5.44 -4.07
N MET A 173 26.41 5.26 -3.57
CA MET A 173 25.22 6.00 -4.00
C MET A 173 24.92 7.18 -3.06
N GLU A 174 25.84 7.52 -2.18
CA GLU A 174 25.77 8.66 -1.26
C GLU A 174 24.47 8.68 -0.42
N ILE A 175 24.01 7.51 0.03
CA ILE A 175 22.81 7.40 0.85
C ILE A 175 23.04 8.05 2.21
N THR A 176 22.18 8.98 2.58
CA THR A 176 22.30 9.76 3.82
C THR A 176 21.55 9.14 5.01
N HIS A 177 20.48 8.37 4.74
CA HIS A 177 19.63 7.79 5.75
C HIS A 177 19.23 6.36 5.37
N VAL A 178 19.40 5.42 6.30
CA VAL A 178 18.89 4.05 6.18
C VAL A 178 17.66 3.92 7.05
N ILE A 179 16.48 3.90 6.40
CA ILE A 179 15.17 3.77 7.05
C ILE A 179 14.64 2.36 6.77
N ARG A 180 14.43 1.56 7.81
CA ARG A 180 13.97 0.17 7.67
C ARG A 180 13.22 -0.31 8.89
N GLY A 181 12.60 -1.50 8.83
CA GLY A 181 11.90 -2.09 9.96
C GLY A 181 12.84 -2.48 11.12
N GLU A 182 12.33 -2.42 12.34
CA GLU A 182 13.10 -2.72 13.56
C GLU A 182 13.64 -4.15 13.63
N GLU A 183 13.13 -5.08 12.82
CA GLU A 183 13.67 -6.42 12.68
C GLU A 183 15.12 -6.45 12.17
N TRP A 184 15.58 -5.37 11.57
CA TRP A 184 16.97 -5.20 11.12
C TRP A 184 17.88 -4.54 12.15
N LEU A 185 17.34 -4.04 13.26
CA LEU A 185 18.13 -3.41 14.32
C LEU A 185 19.26 -4.32 14.86
N PRO A 186 19.07 -5.65 15.03
CA PRO A 186 20.16 -6.54 15.45
C PRO A 186 21.34 -6.62 14.46
N SER A 187 21.14 -6.24 13.19
CA SER A 187 22.22 -6.20 12.18
C SER A 187 22.96 -4.86 12.15
N ALA A 188 22.41 -3.81 12.75
CA ALA A 188 23.00 -2.47 12.69
C ALA A 188 24.40 -2.40 13.30
N PRO A 189 24.75 -3.08 14.43
CA PRO A 189 26.12 -3.09 14.95
C PRO A 189 27.14 -3.66 13.97
N LEU A 190 26.79 -4.75 13.26
CA LEU A 190 27.62 -5.32 12.19
C LEU A 190 27.87 -4.30 11.06
N HIS A 191 26.82 -3.56 10.67
CA HIS A 191 26.94 -2.53 9.64
C HIS A 191 27.87 -1.40 10.07
N VAL A 192 27.77 -0.94 11.32
CA VAL A 192 28.70 0.06 11.89
C VAL A 192 30.13 -0.45 11.84
N LEU A 193 30.38 -1.72 12.20
CA LEU A 193 31.72 -2.33 12.13
C LEU A 193 32.23 -2.42 10.68
N LEU A 194 31.37 -2.71 9.70
CA LEU A 194 31.74 -2.73 8.29
C LEU A 194 32.12 -1.32 7.78
N TYR A 195 31.34 -0.28 8.10
CA TYR A 195 31.72 1.10 7.77
C TYR A 195 33.08 1.48 8.37
N ARG A 196 33.36 1.10 9.62
CA ARG A 196 34.66 1.32 10.26
C ARG A 196 35.78 0.53 9.56
N ALA A 197 35.52 -0.73 9.18
CA ALA A 197 36.50 -1.58 8.51
C ALA A 197 36.91 -1.04 7.14
N PHE A 198 36.00 -0.38 6.43
CA PHE A 198 36.28 0.31 5.18
C PHE A 198 36.89 1.71 5.37
N GLY A 199 36.91 2.26 6.58
CA GLY A 199 37.32 3.65 6.84
C GLY A 199 36.26 4.68 6.43
N TRP A 200 34.99 4.31 6.35
CA TRP A 200 33.87 5.13 5.90
C TRP A 200 33.01 5.69 7.05
N THR A 201 33.59 5.86 8.22
CA THR A 201 32.85 6.34 9.39
C THR A 201 32.21 7.72 9.14
N ASP A 202 32.91 8.61 8.42
CA ASP A 202 32.45 9.97 8.15
C ASP A 202 31.32 10.03 7.10
N THR A 203 31.18 8.99 6.29
CA THR A 203 30.15 8.87 5.25
C THR A 203 29.08 7.84 5.61
N MET A 204 29.11 7.30 6.83
CA MET A 204 28.12 6.36 7.30
C MET A 204 26.75 7.04 7.40
N PRO A 205 25.70 6.47 6.78
CA PRO A 205 24.36 7.04 6.86
C PRO A 205 23.80 7.03 8.28
N ALA A 206 22.89 7.93 8.56
CA ALA A 206 22.10 7.89 9.78
C ALA A 206 21.12 6.72 9.74
N PHE A 207 20.93 5.99 10.84
CA PHE A 207 20.00 4.87 10.94
C PHE A 207 18.68 5.29 11.56
N ALA A 208 17.59 4.76 11.05
CA ALA A 208 16.24 4.93 11.59
C ALA A 208 15.46 3.61 11.48
N HIS A 209 15.22 2.95 12.61
CA HIS A 209 14.49 1.70 12.65
C HIS A 209 13.03 1.92 13.05
N LEU A 210 12.14 1.84 12.03
CA LEU A 210 10.70 2.01 12.15
C LEU A 210 10.08 0.87 12.98
N PRO A 211 8.99 1.16 13.73
CA PRO A 211 8.27 0.14 14.48
C PRO A 211 7.60 -0.87 13.57
N LEU A 212 7.34 -2.07 14.11
CA LEU A 212 6.56 -3.10 13.41
C LEU A 212 5.12 -2.66 13.19
N LEU A 213 4.56 -3.04 12.06
CA LEU A 213 3.12 -3.01 11.86
C LEU A 213 2.51 -4.23 12.57
N LEU A 214 1.62 -3.95 13.51
CA LEU A 214 0.94 -4.96 14.33
C LEU A 214 -0.42 -5.31 13.72
N LYS A 215 -0.88 -6.54 13.99
CA LYS A 215 -2.23 -6.98 13.65
C LYS A 215 -3.29 -6.02 14.22
N PRO A 216 -4.54 -6.05 13.68
CA PRO A 216 -5.64 -5.21 14.18
C PRO A 216 -5.94 -5.37 15.68
N ASP A 217 -5.68 -6.55 16.26
CA ASP A 217 -5.80 -6.81 17.69
C ASP A 217 -4.60 -6.33 18.52
N GLY A 218 -3.55 -5.82 17.86
CA GLY A 218 -2.31 -5.35 18.47
C GLY A 218 -1.36 -6.48 18.89
N LYS A 219 -1.66 -7.76 18.57
CA LYS A 219 -0.87 -8.91 19.00
C LYS A 219 -0.03 -9.50 17.87
N GLY A 220 1.25 -9.17 17.88
CA GLY A 220 2.23 -9.71 16.93
C GLY A 220 2.26 -8.95 15.59
N LYS A 221 3.29 -9.23 14.80
CA LYS A 221 3.57 -8.61 13.50
C LYS A 221 2.46 -8.94 12.49
N LEU A 222 2.01 -7.93 11.75
CA LEU A 222 1.11 -8.11 10.61
C LEU A 222 1.82 -8.90 9.51
N SER A 223 1.12 -9.87 8.93
CA SER A 223 1.59 -10.68 7.82
C SER A 223 0.64 -10.59 6.63
N LYS A 224 1.12 -10.95 5.43
CA LYS A 224 0.31 -11.04 4.20
C LYS A 224 -0.93 -11.92 4.41
N ARG A 225 -0.77 -13.09 5.04
CA ARG A 225 -1.86 -14.02 5.35
C ARG A 225 -2.92 -13.44 6.29
N ASP A 226 -2.55 -12.47 7.13
CA ASP A 226 -3.53 -11.80 7.99
C ASP A 226 -4.47 -10.91 7.17
N GLY A 227 -3.96 -10.23 6.13
CA GLY A 227 -4.78 -9.45 5.20
C GLY A 227 -5.82 -10.32 4.48
N ASP A 228 -5.38 -11.41 3.86
CA ASP A 228 -6.27 -12.34 3.14
C ASP A 228 -7.34 -12.91 4.06
N ARG A 229 -6.96 -13.33 5.27
CA ARG A 229 -7.89 -13.89 6.27
C ARG A 229 -8.91 -12.89 6.80
N LEU A 230 -8.52 -11.62 6.94
CA LEU A 230 -9.35 -10.55 7.52
C LEU A 230 -10.05 -9.70 6.46
N GLY A 231 -9.77 -9.95 5.18
CA GLY A 231 -10.46 -9.33 4.04
C GLY A 231 -10.04 -7.89 3.76
N PHE A 232 -8.78 -7.54 4.02
CA PHE A 232 -8.23 -6.25 3.64
C PHE A 232 -6.93 -6.41 2.83
N PRO A 233 -6.65 -5.51 1.87
CA PRO A 233 -5.44 -5.59 1.07
C PRO A 233 -4.19 -5.24 1.89
N VAL A 234 -3.07 -5.89 1.57
CA VAL A 234 -1.73 -5.56 2.09
C VAL A 234 -0.75 -5.19 0.97
N PHE A 235 -1.14 -5.42 -0.27
CA PHE A 235 -0.37 -5.08 -1.46
C PHE A 235 -0.89 -3.77 -2.09
N PRO A 236 -0.03 -2.94 -2.69
CA PRO A 236 -0.49 -1.78 -3.46
C PRO A 236 -1.41 -2.15 -4.61
N LEU A 237 -1.03 -3.17 -5.38
CA LEU A 237 -1.76 -3.71 -6.52
C LEU A 237 -2.08 -5.19 -6.27
N GLU A 238 -3.04 -5.74 -7.00
CA GLU A 238 -3.29 -7.18 -6.97
C GLU A 238 -2.04 -7.95 -7.40
N TRP A 239 -1.67 -8.96 -6.63
CA TRP A 239 -0.52 -9.78 -6.87
C TRP A 239 -0.92 -11.22 -7.17
N HIS A 240 -0.45 -11.72 -8.32
CA HIS A 240 -0.58 -13.11 -8.72
C HIS A 240 0.77 -13.80 -8.48
N ASP A 241 0.83 -14.65 -7.45
CA ASP A 241 2.07 -15.36 -7.14
C ASP A 241 2.41 -16.38 -8.25
N PRO A 242 3.53 -16.22 -8.96
CA PRO A 242 3.86 -17.08 -10.11
C PRO A 242 4.25 -18.50 -9.70
N LYS A 243 4.55 -18.76 -8.43
CA LYS A 243 4.95 -20.08 -7.92
C LYS A 243 3.77 -20.87 -7.37
N SER A 244 2.92 -20.22 -6.58
CA SER A 244 1.75 -20.86 -5.95
C SER A 244 0.47 -20.71 -6.75
N GLY A 245 0.36 -19.69 -7.61
CA GLY A 245 -0.87 -19.30 -8.29
C GLY A 245 -1.88 -18.58 -7.38
N GLU A 246 -1.51 -18.29 -6.13
CA GLU A 246 -2.36 -17.54 -5.20
C GLU A 246 -2.52 -16.09 -5.65
N VAL A 247 -3.73 -15.55 -5.49
CA VAL A 247 -4.03 -14.15 -5.79
C VAL A 247 -4.25 -13.41 -4.49
N SER A 248 -3.45 -12.36 -4.27
CA SER A 248 -3.60 -11.44 -3.14
C SER A 248 -4.18 -10.12 -3.62
N SER A 249 -5.23 -9.64 -2.96
CA SER A 249 -5.90 -8.39 -3.32
C SER A 249 -5.01 -7.18 -3.13
N GLY A 250 -5.09 -6.23 -4.07
CA GLY A 250 -4.42 -4.94 -4.00
C GLY A 250 -5.32 -3.82 -3.49
N TYR A 251 -4.72 -2.75 -2.98
CA TYR A 251 -5.45 -1.53 -2.60
C TYR A 251 -6.17 -0.93 -3.82
N ARG A 252 -5.49 -0.86 -4.98
CA ARG A 252 -6.07 -0.33 -6.22
C ARG A 252 -7.32 -1.10 -6.65
N GLU A 253 -7.25 -2.42 -6.72
CA GLU A 253 -8.35 -3.29 -7.14
C GLU A 253 -9.46 -3.35 -6.10
N SER A 254 -9.14 -3.12 -4.83
CA SER A 254 -10.13 -2.96 -3.77
C SER A 254 -10.89 -1.64 -3.84
N GLY A 255 -10.41 -0.67 -4.63
CA GLY A 255 -11.05 0.62 -4.87
C GLY A 255 -10.57 1.76 -3.99
N TYR A 256 -9.35 1.64 -3.41
CA TYR A 256 -8.70 2.74 -2.72
C TYR A 256 -8.11 3.75 -3.70
N LEU A 257 -8.16 5.02 -3.35
CA LEU A 257 -7.41 6.07 -4.02
C LEU A 257 -5.96 6.07 -3.52
N PRO A 258 -4.95 6.29 -4.39
CA PRO A 258 -3.55 6.24 -4.00
C PRO A 258 -3.20 7.24 -2.89
N GLU A 259 -3.76 8.45 -2.92
CA GLU A 259 -3.55 9.47 -1.89
C GLU A 259 -4.08 9.01 -0.53
N ALA A 260 -5.22 8.34 -0.50
CA ALA A 260 -5.79 7.79 0.72
C ALA A 260 -4.87 6.72 1.33
N VAL A 261 -4.31 5.85 0.48
CA VAL A 261 -3.37 4.80 0.91
C VAL A 261 -2.10 5.43 1.47
N ILE A 262 -1.51 6.40 0.78
CA ILE A 262 -0.28 7.07 1.24
C ILE A 262 -0.52 7.76 2.59
N ASN A 263 -1.59 8.55 2.71
CA ASN A 263 -1.88 9.27 3.94
C ASN A 263 -2.15 8.30 5.11
N PHE A 264 -2.91 7.23 4.87
CA PHE A 264 -3.15 6.19 5.87
C PHE A 264 -1.83 5.51 6.31
N LEU A 265 -0.99 5.10 5.36
CA LEU A 265 0.28 4.44 5.65
C LEU A 265 1.28 5.37 6.35
N ALA A 266 1.32 6.66 5.98
CA ALA A 266 2.20 7.64 6.61
C ALA A 266 1.92 7.77 8.11
N LEU A 267 0.65 7.72 8.52
CA LEU A 267 0.26 7.81 9.93
C LEU A 267 0.41 6.48 10.72
N LEU A 268 0.85 5.41 10.05
CA LEU A 268 1.20 4.17 10.74
C LEU A 268 2.59 4.28 11.38
N GLY A 269 2.62 4.78 12.59
CA GLY A 269 3.84 4.93 13.38
C GLY A 269 4.51 6.30 13.29
N TRP A 270 3.92 7.26 12.59
CA TRP A 270 4.33 8.66 12.55
C TRP A 270 3.13 9.57 12.85
N ASN A 271 3.41 10.77 13.40
CA ASN A 271 2.38 11.78 13.67
C ASN A 271 2.97 13.19 13.49
N PRO A 272 2.31 14.10 12.76
CA PRO A 272 2.80 15.47 12.55
C PRO A 272 2.88 16.29 13.85
N GLY A 273 2.20 15.87 14.91
CA GLY A 273 2.08 16.60 16.18
C GLY A 273 0.89 17.56 16.21
N THR A 274 -0.05 17.39 15.27
CA THR A 274 -1.32 18.12 15.19
C THR A 274 -2.47 17.12 15.16
N ASP A 275 -3.72 17.64 15.27
CA ASP A 275 -4.94 16.82 15.13
C ASP A 275 -5.36 16.62 13.66
N GLN A 276 -4.60 17.16 12.70
CA GLN A 276 -4.87 16.98 11.27
C GLN A 276 -4.52 15.56 10.86
N GLU A 277 -5.50 14.84 10.32
CA GLU A 277 -5.31 13.47 9.81
C GLU A 277 -5.30 13.41 8.28
N ILE A 278 -6.04 14.26 7.59
CA ILE A 278 -6.06 14.32 6.12
C ILE A 278 -4.96 15.27 5.67
N LEU A 279 -3.95 14.70 5.00
CA LEU A 279 -2.72 15.38 4.58
C LEU A 279 -2.44 15.07 3.12
N SER A 280 -2.35 16.08 2.29
CA SER A 280 -1.86 15.94 0.91
C SER A 280 -0.42 15.43 0.88
N MET A 281 0.04 14.92 -0.26
CA MET A 281 1.43 14.51 -0.44
C MET A 281 2.41 15.65 -0.11
N GLN A 282 2.08 16.88 -0.53
CA GLN A 282 2.92 18.04 -0.25
C GLN A 282 3.01 18.34 1.25
N GLU A 283 1.88 18.31 1.97
CA GLU A 283 1.86 18.50 3.43
C GLU A 283 2.60 17.38 4.16
N LEU A 284 2.50 16.12 3.67
CA LEU A 284 3.27 15.00 4.21
C LEU A 284 4.77 15.23 4.05
N ILE A 285 5.23 15.65 2.87
CA ILE A 285 6.65 15.96 2.60
C ILE A 285 7.15 17.10 3.50
N GLU A 286 6.37 18.16 3.67
CA GLU A 286 6.75 19.33 4.46
C GLU A 286 6.79 19.05 5.97
N GLN A 287 5.91 18.17 6.46
CA GLN A 287 5.76 17.90 7.90
C GLN A 287 6.51 16.66 8.39
N PHE A 288 6.98 15.81 7.44
CA PHE A 288 7.65 14.56 7.79
C PHE A 288 8.96 14.80 8.54
N ASP A 289 9.08 14.16 9.70
CA ASP A 289 10.26 14.20 10.55
C ASP A 289 10.43 12.83 11.20
N LEU A 290 11.55 12.17 10.94
CA LEU A 290 11.89 10.86 11.49
C LEU A 290 11.90 10.83 13.03
N THR A 291 12.21 11.96 13.67
CA THR A 291 12.22 12.06 15.15
C THR A 291 10.82 11.96 15.76
N LYS A 292 9.78 12.19 14.97
CA LYS A 292 8.38 12.06 15.36
C LYS A 292 7.81 10.64 15.13
N CYS A 293 8.62 9.72 14.61
CA CYS A 293 8.21 8.32 14.50
C CYS A 293 8.12 7.66 15.89
N SER A 294 7.08 6.84 16.06
CA SER A 294 6.85 6.10 17.30
C SER A 294 7.89 5.01 17.50
N LYS A 295 8.30 4.80 18.76
CA LYS A 295 9.10 3.62 19.15
C LYS A 295 8.28 2.35 19.30
N SER A 296 6.97 2.48 19.51
CA SER A 296 6.04 1.36 19.71
C SER A 296 5.45 0.89 18.39
N GLY A 297 5.16 -0.40 18.30
CA GLY A 297 4.50 -0.97 17.12
C GLY A 297 3.19 -0.26 16.78
N ALA A 298 2.97 0.00 15.47
CA ALA A 298 1.78 0.66 14.97
C ALA A 298 0.69 -0.37 14.68
N LYS A 299 -0.47 -0.22 15.31
CA LYS A 299 -1.62 -1.08 15.08
C LYS A 299 -2.25 -0.78 13.72
N PHE A 300 -2.38 -1.79 12.88
CA PHE A 300 -2.99 -1.65 11.55
C PHE A 300 -4.52 -1.67 11.67
N ASP A 301 -5.13 -0.49 11.56
CA ASP A 301 -6.58 -0.31 11.60
C ASP A 301 -7.13 -0.14 10.17
N TYR A 302 -7.57 -1.26 9.57
CA TYR A 302 -8.14 -1.25 8.22
C TYR A 302 -9.45 -0.48 8.11
N VAL A 303 -10.22 -0.37 9.20
CA VAL A 303 -11.46 0.44 9.23
C VAL A 303 -11.12 1.91 9.11
N LYS A 304 -10.03 2.33 9.77
CA LYS A 304 -9.50 3.69 9.61
C LYS A 304 -8.98 3.91 8.18
N GLY A 305 -8.35 2.90 7.56
CA GLY A 305 -7.97 2.97 6.15
C GLY A 305 -9.16 3.20 5.20
N GLN A 306 -10.30 2.55 5.45
CA GLN A 306 -11.54 2.79 4.70
C GLN A 306 -12.10 4.20 4.96
N TRP A 307 -12.00 4.71 6.17
CA TRP A 307 -12.37 6.09 6.49
C TRP A 307 -11.52 7.09 5.70
N PHE A 308 -10.20 6.90 5.63
CA PHE A 308 -9.34 7.73 4.78
C PHE A 308 -9.82 7.73 3.34
N ASN A 309 -10.10 6.56 2.77
CA ASN A 309 -10.57 6.47 1.39
C ASN A 309 -11.87 7.23 1.16
N ARG A 310 -12.81 7.15 2.10
CA ARG A 310 -14.06 7.92 2.05
C ARG A 310 -13.82 9.42 2.02
N GLU A 311 -12.98 9.94 2.92
CA GLU A 311 -12.67 11.36 2.98
C GLU A 311 -12.05 11.85 1.65
N TYR A 312 -11.10 11.07 1.10
CA TYR A 312 -10.50 11.39 -0.19
C TYR A 312 -11.48 11.30 -1.36
N ILE A 313 -12.40 10.34 -1.38
CA ILE A 313 -13.47 10.27 -2.39
C ILE A 313 -14.32 11.54 -2.37
N GLN A 314 -14.70 12.03 -1.19
CA GLN A 314 -15.50 13.24 -1.06
C GLN A 314 -14.77 14.49 -1.57
N MET A 315 -13.47 14.56 -1.39
CA MET A 315 -12.62 15.69 -1.81
C MET A 315 -12.22 15.63 -3.29
N THR A 316 -12.21 14.44 -3.90
CA THR A 316 -11.75 14.25 -5.28
C THR A 316 -12.77 14.77 -6.28
N ASP A 317 -12.28 15.37 -7.38
CA ASP A 317 -13.12 15.89 -8.46
C ASP A 317 -13.98 14.78 -9.08
N ASN A 318 -15.21 15.10 -9.42
CA ASN A 318 -16.17 14.17 -10.01
C ASN A 318 -15.64 13.59 -11.32
N ALA A 319 -15.01 14.41 -12.17
CA ALA A 319 -14.41 13.99 -13.43
C ALA A 319 -13.35 12.89 -13.27
N ARG A 320 -12.60 12.88 -12.16
CA ARG A 320 -11.63 11.84 -11.85
C ARG A 320 -12.28 10.55 -11.33
N LEU A 321 -13.39 10.66 -10.60
CA LEU A 321 -14.13 9.52 -10.06
C LEU A 321 -15.07 8.86 -11.07
N ALA A 322 -15.58 9.63 -12.04
CA ALA A 322 -16.55 9.17 -13.02
C ALA A 322 -16.08 7.94 -13.84
N PRO A 323 -14.82 7.86 -14.34
CA PRO A 323 -14.35 6.66 -15.03
C PRO A 323 -14.32 5.41 -14.16
N MET A 324 -14.08 5.57 -12.85
CA MET A 324 -14.12 4.44 -11.90
C MET A 324 -15.55 3.92 -11.73
N PHE A 325 -16.53 4.83 -11.71
CA PHE A 325 -17.93 4.45 -11.61
C PHE A 325 -18.50 3.93 -12.96
N ASP A 326 -18.05 4.47 -14.10
CA ASP A 326 -18.42 3.97 -15.43
C ASP A 326 -18.05 2.49 -15.63
N LYS A 327 -16.86 2.09 -15.13
CA LYS A 327 -16.47 0.67 -15.12
C LYS A 327 -17.51 -0.18 -14.41
N ILE A 328 -17.98 0.25 -13.24
CA ILE A 328 -18.98 -0.47 -12.44
C ILE A 328 -20.33 -0.51 -13.17
N LEU A 329 -20.72 0.59 -13.82
CA LEU A 329 -21.93 0.63 -14.64
C LEU A 329 -21.87 -0.40 -15.78
N ARG A 330 -20.76 -0.47 -16.51
CA ARG A 330 -20.55 -1.45 -17.59
C ARG A 330 -20.57 -2.89 -17.08
N GLU A 331 -19.99 -3.17 -15.91
CA GLU A 331 -20.06 -4.48 -15.25
C GLU A 331 -21.51 -4.89 -14.91
N ASN A 332 -22.41 -3.90 -14.75
CA ASN A 332 -23.85 -4.10 -14.54
C ASN A 332 -24.69 -3.95 -15.84
N GLY A 333 -24.05 -3.92 -17.00
CA GLY A 333 -24.72 -3.85 -18.30
C GLY A 333 -25.26 -2.47 -18.66
N ILE A 334 -24.80 -1.41 -18.00
CA ILE A 334 -25.22 -0.04 -18.22
C ILE A 334 -24.16 0.71 -19.02
N GLU A 335 -24.58 1.33 -20.11
CA GLU A 335 -23.80 2.30 -20.87
C GLU A 335 -24.44 3.69 -20.73
N ALA A 336 -23.66 4.69 -20.33
CA ALA A 336 -24.12 6.05 -20.15
C ALA A 336 -23.06 7.05 -20.62
N PRO A 337 -23.47 8.23 -21.13
CA PRO A 337 -22.53 9.32 -21.42
C PRO A 337 -21.75 9.72 -20.16
N MET A 338 -20.45 10.00 -20.32
CA MET A 338 -19.57 10.32 -19.18
C MET A 338 -20.06 11.51 -18.35
N GLU A 339 -20.62 12.52 -19.00
CA GLU A 339 -21.24 13.68 -18.32
C GLU A 339 -22.37 13.27 -17.37
N ARG A 340 -23.17 12.27 -17.78
CA ARG A 340 -24.23 11.73 -16.92
C ARG A 340 -23.67 10.95 -15.74
N VAL A 341 -22.61 10.16 -15.96
CA VAL A 341 -21.90 9.42 -14.91
C VAL A 341 -21.30 10.39 -13.88
N GLU A 342 -20.64 11.44 -14.36
CA GLU A 342 -20.02 12.48 -13.53
C GLU A 342 -21.07 13.21 -12.68
N ALA A 343 -22.21 13.57 -13.25
CA ALA A 343 -23.30 14.21 -12.53
C ALA A 343 -23.85 13.31 -11.41
N VAL A 344 -24.03 12.00 -11.65
CA VAL A 344 -24.46 11.05 -10.62
C VAL A 344 -23.43 10.93 -9.51
N VAL A 345 -22.15 10.83 -9.84
CA VAL A 345 -21.05 10.83 -8.85
C VAL A 345 -21.12 12.10 -7.99
N GLY A 346 -21.30 13.27 -8.60
CA GLY A 346 -21.42 14.55 -7.89
C GLY A 346 -22.58 14.58 -6.90
N MET A 347 -23.76 14.09 -7.29
CA MET A 347 -24.94 14.02 -6.42
C MET A 347 -24.79 12.99 -5.28
N MET A 348 -24.00 11.94 -5.48
CA MET A 348 -24.04 10.76 -4.60
C MET A 348 -22.76 10.53 -3.78
N LYS A 349 -21.60 11.05 -4.17
CA LYS A 349 -20.32 10.80 -3.47
C LYS A 349 -20.29 11.25 -2.01
N MET A 350 -21.12 12.23 -1.64
CA MET A 350 -21.24 12.70 -0.26
C MET A 350 -22.04 11.74 0.65
N LYS A 351 -22.62 10.68 0.09
CA LYS A 351 -23.18 9.60 0.91
C LYS A 351 -22.04 8.86 1.63
N LYS A 352 -22.35 8.19 2.74
CA LYS A 352 -21.37 7.45 3.54
C LYS A 352 -20.92 6.18 2.80
N ILE A 353 -20.12 6.36 1.74
CA ILE A 353 -19.48 5.29 0.98
C ILE A 353 -17.98 5.28 1.29
N ASN A 354 -17.40 4.09 1.42
CA ASN A 354 -15.95 3.93 1.57
C ASN A 354 -15.28 3.66 0.20
N PHE A 355 -16.05 3.17 -0.76
CA PHE A 355 -15.57 2.82 -2.11
C PHE A 355 -16.57 3.24 -3.18
N ILE A 356 -16.09 3.64 -4.35
CA ILE A 356 -16.95 4.06 -5.47
C ILE A 356 -17.93 2.95 -5.90
N LYS A 357 -17.55 1.68 -5.79
CA LYS A 357 -18.45 0.56 -6.09
C LYS A 357 -19.72 0.52 -5.22
N GLU A 358 -19.67 1.13 -4.04
CA GLU A 358 -20.82 1.20 -3.13
C GLU A 358 -21.87 2.22 -3.60
N LEU A 359 -21.56 3.04 -4.61
CA LEU A 359 -22.55 3.93 -5.22
C LEU A 359 -23.63 3.14 -5.96
N TRP A 360 -23.29 2.07 -6.69
CA TRP A 360 -24.23 1.36 -7.55
C TRP A 360 -25.54 0.98 -6.84
N PRO A 361 -25.54 0.26 -5.71
CA PRO A 361 -26.78 -0.09 -5.01
C PRO A 361 -27.49 1.09 -4.34
N LEU A 362 -26.91 2.29 -4.41
CA LEU A 362 -27.48 3.50 -3.85
C LEU A 362 -28.04 4.45 -4.92
N CYS A 363 -27.73 4.18 -6.20
CA CYS A 363 -28.04 5.10 -7.29
C CYS A 363 -28.40 4.41 -8.63
N ASP A 364 -28.69 3.12 -8.62
CA ASP A 364 -29.15 2.35 -9.80
C ASP A 364 -30.37 2.97 -10.47
N PHE A 365 -31.26 3.59 -9.68
CA PHE A 365 -32.47 4.30 -10.15
C PHE A 365 -32.17 5.49 -11.08
N PHE A 366 -30.94 6.02 -11.13
CA PHE A 366 -30.59 7.03 -12.13
C PHE A 366 -30.51 6.45 -13.56
N PHE A 367 -30.29 5.16 -13.67
CA PHE A 367 -30.04 4.46 -14.94
C PHE A 367 -31.15 3.45 -15.27
N ILE A 368 -31.78 2.86 -14.26
CA ILE A 368 -32.81 1.83 -14.41
C ILE A 368 -34.09 2.32 -13.71
N ALA A 369 -35.21 2.26 -14.40
CA ALA A 369 -36.51 2.54 -13.79
C ALA A 369 -36.81 1.51 -12.69
N PRO A 370 -37.39 1.91 -11.55
CA PRO A 370 -37.71 0.99 -10.48
C PRO A 370 -38.79 0.00 -10.89
N THR A 371 -38.78 -1.19 -10.30
CA THR A 371 -39.89 -2.13 -10.38
C THR A 371 -40.87 -1.85 -9.25
N TYR A 372 -42.16 -1.87 -9.58
CA TYR A 372 -43.21 -1.51 -8.62
C TYR A 372 -43.89 -2.75 -8.05
N SER A 373 -43.92 -2.88 -6.74
CA SER A 373 -44.63 -3.95 -6.04
C SER A 373 -45.32 -3.40 -4.79
N ALA A 374 -46.60 -3.70 -4.65
CA ALA A 374 -47.39 -3.34 -3.46
C ALA A 374 -46.87 -4.06 -2.18
N ASP A 375 -46.15 -5.17 -2.33
CA ASP A 375 -45.58 -5.93 -1.22
C ASP A 375 -44.25 -5.35 -0.71
N ASP A 376 -43.60 -4.46 -1.49
CA ASP A 376 -42.39 -3.79 -1.05
C ASP A 376 -42.66 -2.95 0.20
N LYS A 377 -41.73 -3.02 1.17
CA LYS A 377 -41.89 -2.36 2.48
C LYS A 377 -42.00 -0.84 2.36
N PHE A 378 -41.21 -0.22 1.46
CA PHE A 378 -41.23 1.23 1.29
C PHE A 378 -42.50 1.66 0.56
N THR A 379 -42.88 0.96 -0.50
CA THR A 379 -44.11 1.15 -1.28
C THR A 379 -45.33 1.01 -0.36
N ARG A 380 -45.49 -0.07 0.35
CA ARG A 380 -46.62 -0.32 1.26
C ARG A 380 -46.75 0.75 2.35
N LYS A 381 -45.64 1.32 2.82
CA LYS A 381 -45.65 2.39 3.83
C LYS A 381 -46.07 3.72 3.22
N ASN A 382 -45.70 4.03 2.00
CA ASN A 382 -45.77 5.36 1.41
C ASN A 382 -46.81 5.50 0.28
N TRP A 383 -47.27 4.39 -0.32
CA TRP A 383 -48.34 4.37 -1.30
C TRP A 383 -49.66 4.00 -0.58
N LYS A 384 -50.42 5.01 -0.23
CA LYS A 384 -51.70 4.85 0.51
C LYS A 384 -52.88 5.00 -0.42
N GLU A 385 -54.11 4.72 0.08
CA GLU A 385 -55.36 4.99 -0.64
C GLU A 385 -55.38 6.46 -1.11
N GLY A 386 -55.68 6.66 -2.38
CA GLY A 386 -55.66 7.96 -3.04
C GLY A 386 -54.27 8.38 -3.60
N ALA A 387 -53.17 7.69 -3.29
CA ALA A 387 -51.83 8.05 -3.80
C ALA A 387 -51.74 8.03 -5.34
N ALA A 388 -52.41 7.08 -6.00
CA ALA A 388 -52.48 7.03 -7.44
C ALA A 388 -53.11 8.27 -8.06
N ALA A 389 -54.26 8.71 -7.51
CA ALA A 389 -54.95 9.91 -8.00
C ALA A 389 -54.09 11.17 -7.73
N GLU A 390 -53.44 11.26 -6.54
CA GLU A 390 -52.57 12.39 -6.21
C GLU A 390 -51.35 12.43 -7.16
N MET A 391 -50.75 11.29 -7.50
CA MET A 391 -49.63 11.23 -8.43
C MET A 391 -50.06 11.51 -9.87
N GLN A 392 -51.33 11.21 -10.24
CA GLN A 392 -51.88 11.56 -11.54
C GLN A 392 -52.03 13.08 -11.70
N GLU A 393 -52.54 13.76 -10.64
CA GLU A 393 -52.59 15.22 -10.61
C GLU A 393 -51.22 15.87 -10.66
N LEU A 394 -50.25 15.36 -9.85
CA LEU A 394 -48.87 15.84 -9.87
C LEU A 394 -48.23 15.65 -11.25
N ALA A 395 -48.47 14.51 -11.91
CA ALA A 395 -47.98 14.26 -13.27
C ALA A 395 -48.52 15.30 -14.25
N ALA A 396 -49.79 15.67 -14.14
CA ALA A 396 -50.40 16.71 -14.99
C ALA A 396 -49.76 18.10 -14.74
N VAL A 397 -49.47 18.44 -13.48
CA VAL A 397 -48.74 19.68 -13.13
C VAL A 397 -47.38 19.69 -13.80
N LEU A 398 -46.58 18.60 -13.65
CA LEU A 398 -45.24 18.48 -14.24
C LEU A 398 -45.29 18.47 -15.78
N GLU A 399 -46.32 17.84 -16.39
CA GLU A 399 -46.51 17.78 -17.84
C GLU A 399 -46.78 19.16 -18.46
N SER A 400 -47.42 20.07 -17.69
CA SER A 400 -47.71 21.43 -18.13
C SER A 400 -46.52 22.39 -18.14
N LEU A 401 -45.38 22.01 -17.56
CA LEU A 401 -44.19 22.86 -17.52
C LEU A 401 -43.47 22.91 -18.87
N ASP A 402 -43.26 24.11 -19.41
CA ASP A 402 -42.42 24.32 -20.59
C ASP A 402 -40.94 24.21 -20.26
N ASP A 403 -40.52 24.73 -19.10
CA ASP A 403 -39.21 24.60 -18.53
C ASP A 403 -39.21 23.59 -17.37
N PHE A 404 -38.35 22.55 -17.45
CA PHE A 404 -38.27 21.47 -16.48
C PHE A 404 -37.06 21.64 -15.51
N SER A 405 -36.64 22.90 -15.29
CA SER A 405 -35.60 23.25 -14.29
C SER A 405 -36.08 22.96 -12.88
N ILE A 406 -35.14 22.84 -11.96
CA ILE A 406 -35.41 22.63 -10.51
C ILE A 406 -36.32 23.74 -9.97
N GLU A 407 -36.06 24.99 -10.36
CA GLU A 407 -36.81 26.17 -9.93
C GLU A 407 -38.27 26.11 -10.43
N SER A 408 -38.48 25.78 -11.71
CA SER A 408 -39.80 25.69 -12.27
C SER A 408 -40.63 24.55 -11.70
N GLN A 409 -40.03 23.38 -11.54
CA GLN A 409 -40.65 22.24 -10.85
C GLN A 409 -41.04 22.60 -9.41
N LYS A 410 -40.13 23.19 -8.65
CA LYS A 410 -40.36 23.56 -7.28
C LYS A 410 -41.50 24.55 -7.13
N ALA A 411 -41.52 25.62 -7.93
CA ALA A 411 -42.57 26.61 -7.94
C ALA A 411 -43.95 26.00 -8.19
N ALA A 412 -44.06 25.13 -9.21
CA ALA A 412 -45.30 24.51 -9.62
C ALA A 412 -45.82 23.46 -8.60
N VAL A 413 -44.91 22.58 -8.18
CA VAL A 413 -45.26 21.49 -7.24
C VAL A 413 -45.58 22.01 -5.83
N ASP A 414 -44.81 22.99 -5.34
CA ASP A 414 -45.09 23.60 -4.02
C ASP A 414 -46.42 24.34 -4.03
N ALA A 415 -46.73 25.13 -5.08
CA ALA A 415 -48.01 25.81 -5.21
C ALA A 415 -49.20 24.84 -5.29
N TRP A 416 -49.07 23.75 -6.05
CA TRP A 416 -50.12 22.72 -6.14
C TRP A 416 -50.26 21.96 -4.82
N ALA A 417 -49.17 21.64 -4.11
CA ALA A 417 -49.20 20.95 -2.84
C ALA A 417 -49.86 21.81 -1.76
N GLU A 418 -49.52 23.10 -1.68
CA GLU A 418 -50.11 24.06 -0.72
C GLU A 418 -51.59 24.27 -0.96
N ALA A 419 -52.02 24.49 -2.21
CA ALA A 419 -53.40 24.69 -2.55
C ALA A 419 -54.31 23.49 -2.21
N GLY A 420 -53.78 22.26 -2.32
CA GLY A 420 -54.47 21.02 -1.98
C GLY A 420 -54.22 20.47 -0.58
N GLY A 421 -53.35 21.07 0.23
CA GLY A 421 -52.90 20.51 1.51
C GLY A 421 -52.20 19.16 1.38
N LYS A 422 -51.51 18.93 0.26
CA LYS A 422 -50.94 17.64 -0.13
C LYS A 422 -49.49 17.47 0.30
N LYS A 423 -49.04 16.22 0.43
CA LYS A 423 -47.66 15.85 0.80
C LYS A 423 -47.12 14.80 -0.15
N PRO A 424 -46.83 15.17 -1.41
CA PRO A 424 -46.55 14.23 -2.47
C PRO A 424 -45.19 13.53 -2.39
N TRP A 425 -44.29 13.99 -1.54
CA TRP A 425 -42.86 13.63 -1.55
C TRP A 425 -42.58 12.11 -1.50
N ASN A 426 -43.26 11.40 -0.61
CA ASN A 426 -43.04 9.96 -0.46
C ASN A 426 -43.67 9.14 -1.60
N PRO A 427 -44.95 9.37 -2.02
CA PRO A 427 -45.51 8.73 -3.19
C PRO A 427 -44.71 9.04 -4.48
N TRP A 428 -44.29 10.29 -4.65
CA TRP A 428 -43.45 10.67 -5.79
C TRP A 428 -42.11 9.94 -5.78
N ARG A 429 -41.49 9.78 -4.60
CA ARG A 429 -40.27 8.98 -4.44
C ARG A 429 -40.49 7.49 -4.74
N VAL A 430 -41.67 6.93 -4.43
CA VAL A 430 -42.03 5.57 -4.87
C VAL A 430 -42.02 5.49 -6.41
N CYS A 431 -42.57 6.50 -7.09
CA CYS A 431 -42.59 6.53 -8.55
C CYS A 431 -41.20 6.60 -9.18
N LEU A 432 -40.30 7.46 -8.66
CA LEU A 432 -39.02 7.73 -9.31
C LEU A 432 -37.90 6.83 -8.87
N VAL A 433 -37.93 6.36 -7.60
CA VAL A 433 -36.81 5.66 -6.97
C VAL A 433 -37.19 4.23 -6.51
N GLY A 434 -38.43 4.00 -6.12
CA GLY A 434 -38.87 2.74 -5.52
C GLY A 434 -38.40 2.52 -4.08
N THR A 435 -37.49 3.34 -3.57
CA THR A 435 -36.91 3.21 -2.21
C THR A 435 -36.84 4.56 -1.50
N GLY A 436 -36.58 4.54 -0.17
CA GLY A 436 -36.44 5.75 0.64
C GLY A 436 -35.09 6.46 0.49
N LYS A 437 -34.19 5.98 -0.35
CA LYS A 437 -32.86 6.55 -0.57
C LYS A 437 -32.87 7.48 -1.80
N GLY A 438 -31.86 8.30 -1.95
CA GLY A 438 -31.70 9.14 -3.14
C GLY A 438 -31.47 10.62 -2.80
N PRO A 439 -31.29 11.46 -3.83
CA PRO A 439 -31.15 12.92 -3.71
C PRO A 439 -32.49 13.59 -3.43
N ASP A 440 -32.51 14.92 -3.52
CA ASP A 440 -33.74 15.69 -3.57
C ASP A 440 -34.61 15.30 -4.78
N MET A 441 -35.92 15.39 -4.64
CA MET A 441 -36.85 14.93 -5.70
C MET A 441 -36.83 15.83 -6.93
N TYR A 442 -36.62 17.11 -6.75
CA TYR A 442 -36.51 18.06 -7.84
C TYR A 442 -35.21 17.87 -8.62
N GLU A 443 -34.08 17.66 -7.91
CA GLU A 443 -32.80 17.34 -8.51
C GLU A 443 -32.88 16.05 -9.33
N LEU A 444 -33.52 15.02 -8.78
CA LEU A 444 -33.68 13.75 -9.46
C LEU A 444 -34.57 13.88 -10.72
N ALA A 445 -35.72 14.53 -10.59
CA ALA A 445 -36.63 14.71 -11.72
C ALA A 445 -36.01 15.55 -12.82
N ALA A 446 -35.28 16.63 -12.48
CA ALA A 446 -34.54 17.43 -13.47
C ALA A 446 -33.44 16.59 -14.17
N PHE A 447 -32.72 15.73 -13.44
CA PHE A 447 -31.72 14.86 -13.99
C PHE A 447 -32.30 13.79 -14.92
N LEU A 448 -33.44 13.18 -14.55
CA LEU A 448 -34.14 12.19 -15.39
C LEU A 448 -34.72 12.84 -16.66
N GLY A 449 -35.11 14.09 -16.57
CA GLY A 449 -35.82 14.81 -17.60
C GLY A 449 -37.34 14.58 -17.54
N LYS A 450 -38.08 15.43 -18.20
CA LYS A 450 -39.56 15.46 -18.20
C LYS A 450 -40.17 14.12 -18.62
N ASP A 451 -39.73 13.60 -19.75
CA ASP A 451 -40.32 12.39 -20.35
C ASP A 451 -40.13 11.17 -19.45
N GLU A 452 -38.90 10.92 -18.96
CA GLU A 452 -38.61 9.78 -18.09
C GLU A 452 -39.32 9.91 -16.74
N THR A 453 -39.37 11.12 -16.16
CA THR A 453 -40.11 11.38 -14.93
C THR A 453 -41.58 11.01 -15.08
N LEU A 454 -42.24 11.49 -16.14
CA LEU A 454 -43.66 11.20 -16.40
C LEU A 454 -43.90 9.73 -16.72
N ASN A 455 -43.00 9.08 -17.48
CA ASN A 455 -43.10 7.65 -17.78
C ASN A 455 -43.04 6.79 -16.53
N ARG A 456 -42.10 7.07 -15.59
CA ARG A 456 -42.03 6.38 -14.31
C ARG A 456 -43.27 6.60 -13.42
N MET A 457 -43.80 7.82 -13.40
CA MET A 457 -45.02 8.12 -12.66
C MET A 457 -46.21 7.34 -13.25
N LYS A 458 -46.39 7.33 -14.58
CA LYS A 458 -47.45 6.58 -15.27
C LYS A 458 -47.30 5.07 -15.01
N ALA A 459 -46.08 4.53 -15.04
CA ALA A 459 -45.83 3.11 -14.77
C ALA A 459 -46.14 2.73 -13.31
N ALA A 460 -45.76 3.56 -12.35
CA ALA A 460 -46.06 3.34 -10.93
C ALA A 460 -47.57 3.37 -10.66
N ILE A 461 -48.27 4.36 -11.22
CA ILE A 461 -49.74 4.48 -11.11
C ILE A 461 -50.43 3.26 -11.69
N ALA A 462 -49.99 2.77 -12.86
CA ALA A 462 -50.55 1.59 -13.48
C ALA A 462 -50.32 0.29 -12.71
N ALA A 463 -49.16 0.17 -12.02
CA ALA A 463 -48.81 -1.03 -11.27
C ALA A 463 -49.38 -1.08 -9.84
N LEU A 464 -49.63 0.07 -9.23
CA LEU A 464 -49.98 0.19 -7.81
C LEU A 464 -51.37 0.80 -7.57
N GLY A 465 -51.97 1.37 -8.58
CA GLY A 465 -53.29 1.99 -8.55
C GLY A 465 -54.38 1.07 -8.77
#